data_bef4c1426fb8f86fb4aff72f0fef22cf
#
_entry.id   bef4c1426fb8f86fb4aff72f0fef22cf
#
_cell.length_a   1.000
_cell.length_b   1.000
_cell.length_c   1.000
_cell.angle_alpha   90.00
_cell.angle_beta   90.00
_cell.angle_gamma   90.00
#
_symmetry.space_group_name_H-M   'P 1'
#
loop_
_entity.id
_entity.type
_entity.pdbx_description
1 polymer ?
#
loop_
_entity_poly.entity_id
_entity_poly.type
_entity_poly.pdbx_seq_one_letter_code
_entity_poly.pdbx_strand_id
1 'polypeptide(L)'
;MIADRYADLAFEHCTHQVLADITSRHGVDFATTLFYDRIRRSPQNRELVAALESAGAETERPQARGRILIAPALFYRERPDIGGDGAAIQRAALAAGLDVEILPVASAGTARTNAEQLRTLLYERCTDPTVLVSLSKGAADVRLAFESMPPPPGLRAWVIVSGLLHGTPAIDRLTRRWWSRWGLRLLLARHGAPFELASEFSAYKSSSLRKPALAPPGILVVNLFGCPLAAHVGTRFGRIRHRQLSALGPNDGLTLLRDAFVQPGLIYPLWGADHYFRTDAVPGLLSRLITFLVAKDCLRAAARVR
;
A
#
# COMPACT_ATOMS: atom_id res chain seq x y z
N MET A 1 -8.58 -3.92 31.61
CA MET A 1 -10.05 -3.58 31.57
C MET A 1 -10.59 -3.31 30.17
N ILE A 2 -10.19 -2.27 29.40
CA ILE A 2 -10.73 -2.07 28.03
C ILE A 2 -10.12 -3.09 27.05
N ALA A 3 -8.83 -3.39 27.18
CA ALA A 3 -8.14 -4.40 26.37
C ALA A 3 -8.74 -5.80 26.51
N ASP A 4 -9.17 -6.17 27.70
CA ASP A 4 -9.77 -7.48 27.99
C ASP A 4 -11.12 -7.68 27.27
N ARG A 5 -11.88 -6.61 27.08
CA ARG A 5 -13.16 -6.63 26.38
C ARG A 5 -13.06 -7.10 24.92
N TYR A 6 -11.91 -6.91 24.31
CA TYR A 6 -11.63 -7.27 22.91
C TYR A 6 -10.58 -8.38 22.81
N ALA A 7 -10.25 -9.08 23.90
CA ALA A 7 -9.21 -10.10 23.91
C ALA A 7 -9.44 -11.17 22.82
N ASP A 8 -10.67 -11.61 22.66
CA ASP A 8 -11.08 -12.67 21.73
C ASP A 8 -11.41 -12.16 20.30
N LEU A 9 -11.29 -10.85 20.05
CA LEU A 9 -11.53 -10.31 18.72
C LEU A 9 -10.39 -10.70 17.77
N ALA A 10 -10.62 -11.65 16.87
CA ALA A 10 -9.65 -12.03 15.84
C ALA A 10 -9.59 -10.98 14.73
N PHE A 11 -8.45 -10.95 13.98
CA PHE A 11 -8.22 -10.03 12.87
C PHE A 11 -9.32 -10.12 11.79
N GLU A 12 -9.76 -11.32 11.48
CA GLU A 12 -10.79 -11.62 10.47
C GLU A 12 -12.14 -10.97 10.81
N HIS A 13 -12.42 -10.80 12.09
CA HIS A 13 -13.64 -10.16 12.61
C HIS A 13 -13.53 -8.63 12.74
N CYS A 14 -12.35 -8.04 12.48
CA CYS A 14 -12.16 -6.59 12.43
C CYS A 14 -12.74 -5.99 11.15
N THR A 15 -14.06 -6.06 10.98
CA THR A 15 -14.77 -5.46 9.83
C THR A 15 -14.83 -3.94 9.94
N HIS A 16 -15.20 -3.25 8.85
CA HIS A 16 -15.42 -1.80 8.88
C HIS A 16 -16.40 -1.38 9.98
N GLN A 17 -17.52 -2.11 10.11
CA GLN A 17 -18.54 -1.80 11.13
C GLN A 17 -17.99 -1.97 12.54
N VAL A 18 -17.30 -3.07 12.81
CA VAL A 18 -16.70 -3.34 14.14
C VAL A 18 -15.65 -2.25 14.47
N LEU A 19 -14.79 -1.90 13.54
CA LEU A 19 -13.78 -0.85 13.76
C LEU A 19 -14.41 0.53 13.93
N ALA A 20 -15.47 0.87 13.20
CA ALA A 20 -16.21 2.11 13.37
C ALA A 20 -16.91 2.16 14.75
N ASP A 21 -17.51 1.07 15.19
CA ASP A 21 -18.17 0.95 16.51
C ASP A 21 -17.15 1.11 17.65
N ILE A 22 -16.00 0.46 17.54
CA ILE A 22 -14.89 0.62 18.51
C ILE A 22 -14.39 2.07 18.51
N THR A 23 -14.22 2.66 17.32
CA THR A 23 -13.79 4.06 17.19
C THR A 23 -14.79 5.01 17.86
N SER A 24 -16.08 4.80 17.67
CA SER A 24 -17.11 5.66 18.28
C SER A 24 -17.14 5.58 19.81
N ARG A 25 -16.78 4.45 20.39
CA ARG A 25 -16.79 4.19 21.85
C ARG A 25 -15.49 4.61 22.54
N HIS A 26 -14.35 4.42 21.86
CA HIS A 26 -13.03 4.51 22.50
C HIS A 26 -12.06 5.46 21.78
N GLY A 27 -12.46 6.04 20.65
CA GLY A 27 -11.64 6.90 19.83
C GLY A 27 -10.81 6.14 18.79
N VAL A 28 -10.37 6.86 17.75
CA VAL A 28 -9.65 6.31 16.61
C VAL A 28 -8.29 5.72 17.00
N ASP A 29 -7.58 6.35 17.93
CA ASP A 29 -6.26 5.88 18.35
C ASP A 29 -6.31 4.51 19.04
N PHE A 30 -7.34 4.30 19.88
CA PHE A 30 -7.59 2.98 20.49
C PHE A 30 -7.93 1.92 19.41
N ALA A 31 -8.83 2.26 18.49
CA ALA A 31 -9.22 1.34 17.41
C ALA A 31 -8.04 1.00 16.49
N THR A 32 -7.16 1.99 16.20
CA THR A 32 -5.94 1.79 15.43
C THR A 32 -4.97 0.87 16.15
N THR A 33 -4.73 1.09 17.45
CA THR A 33 -3.86 0.25 18.26
C THR A 33 -4.37 -1.19 18.34
N LEU A 34 -5.66 -1.38 18.54
CA LEU A 34 -6.29 -2.70 18.57
C LEU A 34 -6.15 -3.40 17.21
N PHE A 35 -6.46 -2.72 16.11
CA PHE A 35 -6.36 -3.29 14.77
C PHE A 35 -4.92 -3.67 14.42
N TYR A 36 -3.95 -2.80 14.74
CA TYR A 36 -2.52 -3.10 14.63
C TYR A 36 -2.12 -4.37 15.38
N ASP A 37 -2.53 -4.50 16.66
CA ASP A 37 -2.22 -5.68 17.47
C ASP A 37 -2.85 -6.96 16.88
N ARG A 38 -4.10 -6.90 16.39
CA ARG A 38 -4.79 -8.05 15.79
C ARG A 38 -4.13 -8.53 14.50
N ILE A 39 -3.69 -7.61 13.63
CA ILE A 39 -2.92 -7.96 12.42
C ILE A 39 -1.63 -8.70 12.80
N ARG A 40 -0.88 -8.19 13.76
CA ARG A 40 0.41 -8.76 14.17
C ARG A 40 0.27 -10.13 14.83
N ARG A 41 -0.80 -10.34 15.58
CA ARG A 41 -1.08 -11.63 16.25
C ARG A 41 -1.74 -12.65 15.33
N SER A 42 -2.23 -12.25 14.17
CA SER A 42 -2.82 -13.19 13.21
C SER A 42 -1.79 -14.23 12.78
N PRO A 43 -2.12 -15.54 12.88
CA PRO A 43 -1.18 -16.62 12.55
C PRO A 43 -0.60 -16.51 11.16
N GLN A 44 -1.40 -16.04 10.18
CA GLN A 44 -0.97 -15.87 8.80
C GLN A 44 0.16 -14.84 8.64
N ASN A 45 0.26 -13.83 9.51
CA ASN A 45 1.23 -12.74 9.41
C ASN A 45 2.50 -12.99 10.25
N ARG A 46 2.49 -14.01 11.12
CA ARG A 46 3.55 -14.23 12.12
C ARG A 46 4.94 -14.28 11.52
N GLU A 47 5.12 -15.01 10.44
CA GLU A 47 6.41 -15.17 9.78
C GLU A 47 6.91 -13.86 9.18
N LEU A 48 6.04 -13.13 8.47
CA LEU A 48 6.37 -11.82 7.92
C LEU A 48 6.74 -10.82 9.02
N VAL A 49 5.94 -10.76 10.09
CA VAL A 49 6.18 -9.86 11.22
C VAL A 49 7.54 -10.17 11.86
N ALA A 50 7.82 -11.44 12.14
CA ALA A 50 9.11 -11.86 12.71
C ALA A 50 10.29 -11.50 11.81
N ALA A 51 10.16 -11.72 10.49
CA ALA A 51 11.20 -11.40 9.52
C ALA A 51 11.47 -9.88 9.42
N LEU A 52 10.41 -9.07 9.43
CA LEU A 52 10.54 -7.61 9.29
C LEU A 52 10.92 -6.90 10.59
N GLU A 53 10.81 -7.55 11.73
CA GLU A 53 11.19 -7.00 13.05
C GLU A 53 12.49 -7.59 13.61
N SER A 54 13.13 -8.54 12.92
CA SER A 54 14.38 -9.14 13.37
C SER A 54 15.49 -8.09 13.49
N ALA A 55 16.12 -8.00 14.67
CA ALA A 55 17.12 -6.98 14.99
C ALA A 55 18.50 -7.19 14.33
N GLY A 56 18.74 -8.32 13.66
CA GLY A 56 20.06 -8.70 13.15
C GLY A 56 20.35 -8.36 11.69
N ALA A 57 19.36 -7.93 10.92
CA ALA A 57 19.48 -7.77 9.47
C ALA A 57 20.03 -6.41 9.00
N GLU A 58 20.38 -5.50 9.90
CA GLU A 58 20.90 -4.18 9.51
C GLU A 58 22.38 -4.21 9.10
N THR A 59 23.13 -5.25 9.46
CA THR A 59 24.58 -5.36 9.23
C THR A 59 24.95 -6.04 7.91
N GLU A 60 24.11 -6.91 7.38
CA GLU A 60 24.35 -7.55 6.08
C GLU A 60 23.31 -7.07 5.04
N ARG A 61 23.80 -6.38 4.02
CA ARG A 61 22.95 -6.06 2.86
C ARG A 61 22.62 -7.35 2.14
N PRO A 62 21.33 -7.68 1.96
CA PRO A 62 20.97 -8.87 1.23
C PRO A 62 21.53 -8.77 -0.19
N GLN A 63 22.25 -9.78 -0.64
CA GLN A 63 22.66 -9.90 -2.04
C GLN A 63 21.65 -10.79 -2.74
N ALA A 64 20.95 -10.25 -3.71
CA ALA A 64 19.87 -10.95 -4.40
C ALA A 64 20.00 -10.79 -5.91
N ARG A 65 19.36 -11.71 -6.64
CA ARG A 65 19.23 -11.65 -8.12
C ARG A 65 17.76 -11.68 -8.47
N GLY A 66 17.40 -10.91 -9.45
CA GLY A 66 16.03 -10.76 -9.94
C GLY A 66 15.72 -9.31 -10.23
N ARG A 67 14.46 -9.06 -10.48
CA ARG A 67 14.00 -7.72 -10.89
C ARG A 67 12.92 -7.21 -9.94
N ILE A 68 12.94 -5.92 -9.66
CA ILE A 68 11.83 -5.21 -9.04
C ILE A 68 11.22 -4.25 -10.06
N LEU A 69 9.91 -4.41 -10.32
CA LEU A 69 9.11 -3.45 -11.08
C LEU A 69 8.31 -2.60 -10.11
N ILE A 70 8.30 -1.28 -10.31
CA ILE A 70 7.60 -0.33 -9.44
C ILE A 70 6.44 0.30 -10.21
N ALA A 71 5.19 0.04 -9.78
CA ALA A 71 4.02 0.78 -10.21
C ALA A 71 3.85 2.01 -9.28
N PRO A 72 4.16 3.23 -9.78
CA PRO A 72 4.29 4.41 -8.94
C PRO A 72 2.93 4.98 -8.51
N ALA A 73 2.95 5.88 -7.52
CA ALA A 73 1.78 6.58 -7.02
C ALA A 73 1.32 7.70 -7.97
N LEU A 74 0.14 8.28 -7.67
CA LEU A 74 -0.36 9.48 -8.33
C LEU A 74 0.64 10.64 -8.19
N PHE A 75 0.83 11.40 -9.26
CA PHE A 75 1.72 12.56 -9.34
C PHE A 75 3.20 12.27 -9.03
N TYR A 76 3.66 11.03 -9.28
CA TYR A 76 5.02 10.62 -8.96
C TYR A 76 6.11 11.45 -9.69
N ARG A 77 5.80 12.01 -10.85
CA ARG A 77 6.72 12.90 -11.60
C ARG A 77 6.67 14.33 -11.11
N GLU A 78 5.48 14.83 -10.80
CA GLU A 78 5.22 16.20 -10.37
C GLU A 78 5.55 16.44 -8.90
N ARG A 79 5.47 15.37 -8.08
CA ARG A 79 5.65 15.41 -6.63
C ARG A 79 6.56 14.28 -6.13
N PRO A 80 7.83 14.21 -6.59
CA PRO A 80 8.79 13.21 -6.11
C PRO A 80 9.09 13.38 -4.60
N ASP A 81 8.87 14.58 -4.06
CA ASP A 81 9.04 14.91 -2.64
C ASP A 81 8.15 14.10 -1.68
N ILE A 82 7.07 13.50 -2.19
CA ILE A 82 6.19 12.66 -1.37
C ILE A 82 6.55 11.17 -1.39
N GLY A 83 7.61 10.77 -2.10
CA GLY A 83 8.08 9.38 -2.17
C GLY A 83 7.23 8.45 -3.03
N GLY A 84 6.27 9.00 -3.77
CA GLY A 84 5.37 8.23 -4.64
C GLY A 84 6.04 7.69 -5.92
N ASP A 85 7.27 8.12 -6.20
CA ASP A 85 8.13 7.65 -7.29
C ASP A 85 8.83 6.31 -6.98
N GLY A 86 8.81 5.87 -5.71
CA GLY A 86 9.48 4.64 -5.29
C GLY A 86 10.99 4.74 -5.12
N ALA A 87 11.56 5.94 -5.05
CA ALA A 87 13.02 6.14 -4.94
C ALA A 87 13.65 5.41 -3.73
N ALA A 88 12.93 5.27 -2.62
CA ALA A 88 13.42 4.50 -1.47
C ALA A 88 13.54 3.00 -1.80
N ILE A 89 12.55 2.45 -2.50
CA ILE A 89 12.56 1.05 -2.95
C ILE A 89 13.67 0.84 -3.96
N GLN A 90 13.83 1.75 -4.91
CA GLN A 90 14.89 1.70 -5.91
C GLN A 90 16.27 1.67 -5.25
N ARG A 91 16.53 2.55 -4.28
CA ARG A 91 17.80 2.54 -3.53
C ARG A 91 18.05 1.22 -2.80
N ALA A 92 17.04 0.67 -2.13
CA ALA A 92 17.16 -0.59 -1.42
C ALA A 92 17.42 -1.76 -2.37
N ALA A 93 16.72 -1.80 -3.51
CA ALA A 93 16.87 -2.82 -4.54
C ALA A 93 18.28 -2.80 -5.17
N LEU A 94 18.76 -1.62 -5.58
CA LEU A 94 20.10 -1.45 -6.15
C LEU A 94 21.19 -1.83 -5.12
N ALA A 95 21.01 -1.46 -3.85
CA ALA A 95 21.93 -1.84 -2.79
C ALA A 95 21.98 -3.37 -2.55
N ALA A 96 20.92 -4.09 -2.89
CA ALA A 96 20.83 -5.55 -2.84
C ALA A 96 21.30 -6.25 -4.15
N GLY A 97 21.72 -5.50 -5.17
CA GLY A 97 22.17 -6.04 -6.46
C GLY A 97 21.03 -6.46 -7.39
N LEU A 98 19.82 -5.95 -7.18
CA LEU A 98 18.65 -6.25 -8.00
C LEU A 98 18.52 -5.25 -9.16
N ASP A 99 18.01 -5.73 -10.30
CA ASP A 99 17.51 -4.85 -11.34
C ASP A 99 16.22 -4.16 -10.86
N VAL A 100 16.09 -2.87 -11.16
CA VAL A 100 14.90 -2.11 -10.75
C VAL A 100 14.43 -1.17 -11.85
N GLU A 101 13.14 -1.16 -12.10
CA GLU A 101 12.50 -0.31 -13.10
C GLU A 101 11.22 0.32 -12.54
N ILE A 102 11.07 1.64 -12.71
CA ILE A 102 9.81 2.33 -12.46
C ILE A 102 9.00 2.24 -13.76
N LEU A 103 7.84 1.61 -13.70
CA LEU A 103 6.98 1.42 -14.86
C LEU A 103 6.48 2.78 -15.39
N PRO A 104 6.62 3.05 -16.70
CA PRO A 104 6.34 4.36 -17.29
C PRO A 104 4.84 4.58 -17.55
N VAL A 105 4.02 4.49 -16.50
CA VAL A 105 2.59 4.79 -16.57
C VAL A 105 2.32 6.29 -16.49
N ALA A 106 1.14 6.72 -16.89
CA ALA A 106 0.75 8.12 -16.82
C ALA A 106 0.66 8.59 -15.35
N SER A 107 1.44 9.61 -14.97
CA SER A 107 1.54 10.13 -13.60
C SER A 107 0.20 10.61 -13.05
N ALA A 108 -0.63 11.20 -13.91
CA ALA A 108 -1.96 11.73 -13.61
C ALA A 108 -3.08 10.96 -14.35
N GLY A 109 -2.78 9.76 -14.89
CA GLY A 109 -3.73 8.93 -15.60
C GLY A 109 -4.81 8.34 -14.71
N THR A 110 -5.96 7.97 -15.29
CA THR A 110 -6.98 7.19 -14.58
C THR A 110 -6.47 5.80 -14.22
N ALA A 111 -7.07 5.15 -13.23
CA ALA A 111 -6.65 3.80 -12.86
C ALA A 111 -6.92 2.81 -14.00
N ARG A 112 -8.01 2.99 -14.75
CA ARG A 112 -8.33 2.18 -15.92
C ARG A 112 -7.29 2.32 -17.02
N THR A 113 -6.95 3.55 -17.42
CA THR A 113 -5.95 3.80 -18.47
C THR A 113 -4.58 3.24 -18.09
N ASN A 114 -4.17 3.43 -16.83
CA ASN A 114 -2.90 2.88 -16.36
C ASN A 114 -2.93 1.34 -16.27
N ALA A 115 -4.07 0.75 -15.90
CA ALA A 115 -4.23 -0.71 -15.89
C ALA A 115 -4.04 -1.31 -17.29
N GLU A 116 -4.55 -0.66 -18.34
CA GLU A 116 -4.36 -1.08 -19.74
C GLU A 116 -2.88 -1.04 -20.14
N GLN A 117 -2.16 0.03 -19.78
CA GLN A 117 -0.72 0.13 -20.01
C GLN A 117 0.06 -0.91 -19.21
N LEU A 118 -0.30 -1.12 -17.94
CA LEU A 118 0.37 -2.08 -17.07
C LEU A 118 0.24 -3.51 -17.58
N ARG A 119 -0.86 -3.90 -18.20
CA ARG A 119 -0.99 -5.25 -18.81
C ARG A 119 0.13 -5.54 -19.80
N THR A 120 0.34 -4.63 -20.74
CA THR A 120 1.40 -4.77 -21.75
C THR A 120 2.78 -4.74 -21.09
N LEU A 121 3.05 -3.72 -20.26
CA LEU A 121 4.34 -3.55 -19.59
C LEU A 121 4.72 -4.75 -18.71
N LEU A 122 3.78 -5.32 -17.97
CA LEU A 122 4.07 -6.47 -17.12
C LEU A 122 4.41 -7.73 -17.95
N TYR A 123 3.71 -7.99 -19.04
CA TYR A 123 4.06 -9.10 -19.91
C TYR A 123 5.43 -8.93 -20.59
N GLU A 124 5.79 -7.71 -20.99
CA GLU A 124 7.06 -7.41 -21.64
C GLU A 124 8.24 -7.41 -20.66
N ARG A 125 8.01 -6.97 -19.41
CA ARG A 125 9.09 -6.68 -18.44
C ARG A 125 9.28 -7.72 -17.36
N CYS A 126 8.26 -8.55 -17.08
CA CYS A 126 8.42 -9.63 -16.11
C CYS A 126 9.33 -10.73 -16.66
N THR A 127 10.52 -10.80 -16.07
CA THR A 127 11.45 -11.92 -16.24
C THR A 127 11.47 -12.74 -14.96
N ASP A 128 11.92 -13.96 -14.98
CA ASP A 128 11.98 -14.79 -13.78
C ASP A 128 13.31 -14.63 -13.04
N PRO A 129 13.33 -14.27 -11.76
CA PRO A 129 12.21 -13.89 -10.89
C PRO A 129 11.96 -12.38 -10.87
N THR A 130 10.69 -11.97 -10.88
CA THR A 130 10.27 -10.57 -10.76
C THR A 130 9.37 -10.37 -9.54
N VAL A 131 9.57 -9.27 -8.83
CA VAL A 131 8.68 -8.75 -7.77
C VAL A 131 8.09 -7.43 -8.25
N LEU A 132 6.76 -7.31 -8.21
CA LEU A 132 6.06 -6.06 -8.49
C LEU A 132 5.78 -5.32 -7.17
N VAL A 133 6.21 -4.08 -7.07
CA VAL A 133 5.89 -3.19 -5.95
C VAL A 133 4.96 -2.10 -6.45
N SER A 134 3.83 -1.91 -5.79
CA SER A 134 2.87 -0.86 -6.15
C SER A 134 2.66 0.11 -4.99
N LEU A 135 2.59 1.40 -5.30
CA LEU A 135 2.50 2.48 -4.34
C LEU A 135 1.14 3.19 -4.46
N SER A 136 0.40 3.28 -3.37
CA SER A 136 -0.84 4.07 -3.26
C SER A 136 -1.79 3.82 -4.45
N LYS A 137 -2.01 4.82 -5.32
CA LYS A 137 -2.81 4.68 -6.55
C LYS A 137 -2.30 3.56 -7.46
N GLY A 138 -1.00 3.37 -7.60
CA GLY A 138 -0.42 2.30 -8.40
C GLY A 138 -0.93 0.91 -8.01
N ALA A 139 -1.34 0.70 -6.76
CA ALA A 139 -1.97 -0.55 -6.34
C ALA A 139 -3.36 -0.75 -6.95
N ALA A 140 -4.15 0.32 -7.12
CA ALA A 140 -5.42 0.25 -7.83
C ALA A 140 -5.21 -0.04 -9.33
N ASP A 141 -4.20 0.58 -9.94
CA ASP A 141 -3.84 0.38 -11.34
C ASP A 141 -3.48 -1.10 -11.59
N VAL A 142 -2.60 -1.67 -10.74
CA VAL A 142 -2.19 -3.09 -10.80
C VAL A 142 -3.37 -4.02 -10.53
N ARG A 143 -4.18 -3.73 -9.51
CA ARG A 143 -5.37 -4.51 -9.21
C ARG A 143 -6.29 -4.62 -10.43
N LEU A 144 -6.63 -3.48 -11.07
CA LEU A 144 -7.48 -3.48 -12.26
C LEU A 144 -6.84 -4.20 -13.45
N ALA A 145 -5.50 -4.16 -13.58
CA ALA A 145 -4.80 -4.96 -14.57
C ALA A 145 -5.02 -6.46 -14.32
N PHE A 146 -4.85 -6.94 -13.09
CA PHE A 146 -5.03 -8.35 -12.72
C PHE A 146 -6.50 -8.83 -12.73
N GLU A 147 -7.49 -7.94 -12.69
CA GLU A 147 -8.90 -8.31 -12.90
C GLU A 147 -9.17 -8.81 -14.33
N SER A 148 -8.33 -8.45 -15.29
CA SER A 148 -8.50 -8.75 -16.73
C SER A 148 -7.41 -9.65 -17.31
N MET A 149 -6.37 -9.98 -16.56
CA MET A 149 -5.30 -10.87 -16.98
C MET A 149 -4.71 -11.65 -15.80
N PRO A 150 -4.24 -12.90 -16.00
CA PRO A 150 -3.46 -13.58 -14.99
C PRO A 150 -2.10 -12.90 -14.79
N PRO A 151 -1.44 -13.10 -13.63
CA PRO A 151 -0.06 -12.65 -13.45
C PRO A 151 0.87 -13.26 -14.51
N PRO A 152 1.83 -12.49 -15.05
CA PRO A 152 2.83 -13.03 -15.99
C PRO A 152 3.66 -14.14 -15.33
N PRO A 153 4.13 -15.16 -16.09
CA PRO A 153 4.82 -16.33 -15.52
C PRO A 153 6.07 -16.00 -14.71
N GLY A 154 6.77 -14.90 -15.03
CA GLY A 154 7.97 -14.46 -14.30
C GLY A 154 7.67 -13.72 -13.00
N LEU A 155 6.42 -13.32 -12.75
CA LEU A 155 6.03 -12.60 -11.54
C LEU A 155 5.91 -13.58 -10.36
N ARG A 156 6.65 -13.32 -9.27
CA ARG A 156 6.68 -14.16 -8.07
C ARG A 156 5.96 -13.55 -6.89
N ALA A 157 5.97 -12.23 -6.79
CA ALA A 157 5.30 -11.54 -5.70
C ALA A 157 4.74 -10.18 -6.12
N TRP A 158 3.67 -9.76 -5.44
CA TRP A 158 3.13 -8.42 -5.48
C TRP A 158 3.19 -7.79 -4.09
N VAL A 159 4.02 -6.77 -3.93
CA VAL A 159 4.13 -5.96 -2.71
C VAL A 159 3.31 -4.69 -2.87
N ILE A 160 2.39 -4.45 -1.97
CA ILE A 160 1.50 -3.31 -1.96
C ILE A 160 1.91 -2.38 -0.82
N VAL A 161 2.25 -1.14 -1.11
CA VAL A 161 2.61 -0.14 -0.10
C VAL A 161 1.55 0.96 -0.06
N SER A 162 0.87 1.10 1.07
CA SER A 162 -0.23 2.05 1.29
C SER A 162 -1.27 2.03 0.16
N GLY A 163 -1.71 0.82 -0.25
CA GLY A 163 -2.57 0.62 -1.41
C GLY A 163 -3.90 1.38 -1.33
N LEU A 164 -4.25 2.11 -2.40
CA LEU A 164 -5.56 2.75 -2.55
C LEU A 164 -6.50 1.82 -3.34
N LEU A 165 -6.79 0.66 -2.76
CA LEU A 165 -7.42 -0.47 -3.46
C LEU A 165 -8.94 -0.35 -3.62
N HIS A 166 -9.61 0.29 -2.68
CA HIS A 166 -11.08 0.39 -2.63
C HIS A 166 -11.60 1.83 -2.79
N GLY A 167 -10.73 2.73 -3.26
CA GLY A 167 -11.01 4.17 -3.25
C GLY A 167 -10.87 4.76 -1.84
N THR A 168 -11.39 5.95 -1.65
CA THR A 168 -11.29 6.62 -0.34
C THR A 168 -12.49 7.54 -0.07
N PRO A 169 -13.07 7.48 1.15
CA PRO A 169 -14.09 8.44 1.58
C PRO A 169 -13.58 9.89 1.62
N ALA A 170 -12.25 10.11 1.61
CA ALA A 170 -11.68 11.45 1.54
C ALA A 170 -12.04 12.17 0.22
N ILE A 171 -12.04 11.45 -0.89
CA ILE A 171 -12.46 11.98 -2.20
C ILE A 171 -13.96 12.31 -2.18
N ASP A 172 -14.80 11.46 -1.60
CA ASP A 172 -16.24 11.70 -1.50
C ASP A 172 -16.55 12.97 -0.73
N ARG A 173 -15.82 13.22 0.36
CA ARG A 173 -15.95 14.46 1.13
C ARG A 173 -15.53 15.69 0.33
N LEU A 174 -14.46 15.59 -0.47
CA LEU A 174 -14.00 16.68 -1.35
C LEU A 174 -15.00 16.98 -2.47
N THR A 175 -15.66 15.97 -2.99
CA THR A 175 -16.60 16.13 -4.11
C THR A 175 -18.02 16.51 -3.68
N ARG A 176 -18.36 16.41 -2.37
CA ARG A 176 -19.70 16.67 -1.84
C ARG A 176 -20.09 18.14 -1.89
N ARG A 177 -19.16 19.05 -1.53
CA ARG A 177 -19.41 20.50 -1.53
C ARG A 177 -18.94 21.10 -2.86
N TRP A 178 -19.73 21.96 -3.48
CA TRP A 178 -19.44 22.53 -4.80
C TRP A 178 -18.08 23.25 -4.84
N TRP A 179 -17.74 24.06 -3.81
CA TRP A 179 -16.46 24.79 -3.78
C TRP A 179 -15.24 23.85 -3.61
N SER A 180 -15.31 22.82 -2.78
CA SER A 180 -14.23 21.85 -2.65
C SER A 180 -14.10 20.99 -3.91
N ARG A 181 -15.21 20.70 -4.58
CA ARG A 181 -15.22 20.02 -5.89
C ARG A 181 -14.55 20.88 -6.97
N TRP A 182 -14.82 22.19 -7.01
CA TRP A 182 -14.14 23.13 -7.91
C TRP A 182 -12.64 23.22 -7.58
N GLY A 183 -12.27 23.35 -6.32
CA GLY A 183 -10.87 23.34 -5.89
C GLY A 183 -10.13 22.07 -6.30
N LEU A 184 -10.76 20.90 -6.12
CA LEU A 184 -10.22 19.63 -6.56
C LEU A 184 -10.06 19.59 -8.10
N ARG A 185 -11.07 20.06 -8.85
CA ARG A 185 -11.01 20.12 -10.30
C ARG A 185 -9.86 20.99 -10.80
N LEU A 186 -9.66 22.15 -10.20
CA LEU A 186 -8.57 23.05 -10.52
C LEU A 186 -7.21 22.42 -10.18
N LEU A 187 -7.10 21.77 -9.02
CA LEU A 187 -5.88 21.06 -8.61
C LEU A 187 -5.53 19.95 -9.60
N LEU A 188 -6.49 19.12 -9.97
CA LEU A 188 -6.28 18.05 -10.93
C LEU A 188 -5.89 18.61 -12.30
N ALA A 189 -6.60 19.62 -12.81
CA ALA A 189 -6.31 20.26 -14.08
C ALA A 189 -4.91 20.89 -14.13
N ARG A 190 -4.45 21.48 -13.01
CA ARG A 190 -3.08 22.03 -12.88
C ARG A 190 -1.99 20.97 -13.11
N HIS A 191 -2.29 19.72 -12.78
CA HIS A 191 -1.37 18.59 -12.95
C HIS A 191 -1.73 17.71 -14.18
N GLY A 192 -2.57 18.21 -15.08
CA GLY A 192 -2.97 17.47 -16.28
C GLY A 192 -3.85 16.24 -16.00
N ALA A 193 -4.40 16.11 -14.79
CA ALA A 193 -5.24 14.99 -14.41
C ALA A 193 -6.71 15.23 -14.80
N PRO A 194 -7.38 14.24 -15.40
CA PRO A 194 -8.80 14.34 -15.70
C PRO A 194 -9.62 14.26 -14.40
N PHE A 195 -10.79 14.94 -14.38
CA PHE A 195 -11.65 14.91 -13.18
C PHE A 195 -12.25 13.52 -12.90
N GLU A 196 -12.33 12.68 -13.91
CA GLU A 196 -12.76 11.27 -13.85
C GLU A 196 -11.91 10.48 -12.83
N LEU A 197 -10.62 10.82 -12.68
CA LEU A 197 -9.74 10.27 -11.66
C LEU A 197 -10.34 10.36 -10.25
N ALA A 198 -10.91 11.51 -9.89
CA ALA A 198 -11.57 11.66 -8.59
C ALA A 198 -12.82 10.77 -8.48
N SER A 199 -13.54 10.54 -9.57
CA SER A 199 -14.71 9.66 -9.58
C SER A 199 -14.33 8.20 -9.44
N GLU A 200 -13.22 7.76 -10.03
CA GLU A 200 -12.71 6.40 -9.88
C GLU A 200 -12.32 6.07 -8.42
N PHE A 201 -11.74 7.05 -7.71
CA PHE A 201 -11.32 6.86 -6.31
C PHE A 201 -12.38 7.24 -5.28
N SER A 202 -13.63 7.50 -5.70
CA SER A 202 -14.76 7.63 -4.79
C SER A 202 -15.10 6.26 -4.17
N ALA A 203 -15.12 6.18 -2.84
CA ALA A 203 -15.51 4.95 -2.14
C ALA A 203 -16.99 4.59 -2.37
N TYR A 204 -17.84 5.58 -2.67
CA TYR A 204 -19.28 5.37 -2.86
C TYR A 204 -19.71 5.30 -4.32
N LYS A 205 -19.02 6.00 -5.23
CA LYS A 205 -19.42 6.15 -6.63
C LYS A 205 -18.67 5.24 -7.59
N SER A 206 -17.45 4.85 -7.27
CA SER A 206 -16.65 4.00 -8.15
C SER A 206 -17.25 2.61 -8.27
N SER A 207 -17.59 2.18 -9.47
CA SER A 207 -18.02 0.82 -9.74
C SER A 207 -16.85 -0.15 -9.83
N SER A 208 -15.69 0.31 -10.31
CA SER A 208 -14.51 -0.54 -10.54
C SER A 208 -13.82 -0.97 -9.24
N LEU A 209 -13.61 -0.03 -8.30
CA LEU A 209 -12.89 -0.31 -7.06
C LEU A 209 -13.79 -0.78 -5.91
N ARG A 210 -15.11 -0.91 -6.11
CA ARG A 210 -16.05 -1.41 -5.07
C ARG A 210 -16.04 -2.91 -4.90
N LYS A 211 -15.64 -3.66 -5.92
CA LYS A 211 -15.53 -5.12 -5.81
C LYS A 211 -14.44 -5.46 -4.77
N PRO A 212 -14.53 -6.60 -4.07
CA PRO A 212 -13.42 -7.06 -3.23
C PRO A 212 -12.13 -7.17 -4.03
N ALA A 213 -11.03 -6.64 -3.50
CA ALA A 213 -9.71 -6.84 -4.07
C ALA A 213 -9.23 -8.25 -3.66
N LEU A 214 -9.10 -9.12 -4.64
CA LEU A 214 -8.63 -10.49 -4.43
C LEU A 214 -7.17 -10.61 -4.86
N ALA A 215 -6.40 -11.39 -4.11
CA ALA A 215 -5.04 -11.74 -4.49
C ALA A 215 -5.06 -12.56 -5.79
N PRO A 216 -4.26 -12.20 -6.79
CA PRO A 216 -4.13 -13.01 -7.98
C PRO A 216 -3.50 -14.36 -7.64
N PRO A 217 -3.93 -15.46 -8.29
CA PRO A 217 -3.43 -16.79 -8.00
C PRO A 217 -1.96 -16.96 -8.39
N GLY A 218 -1.26 -17.82 -7.66
CA GLY A 218 0.08 -18.27 -8.02
C GLY A 218 1.23 -17.32 -7.67
N ILE A 219 0.95 -16.18 -7.04
CA ILE A 219 1.98 -15.24 -6.56
C ILE A 219 1.80 -14.93 -5.07
N LEU A 220 2.91 -14.61 -4.40
CA LEU A 220 2.87 -14.12 -3.03
C LEU A 220 2.37 -12.66 -3.01
N VAL A 221 1.37 -12.36 -2.19
CA VAL A 221 0.92 -10.98 -1.95
C VAL A 221 1.35 -10.52 -0.57
N VAL A 222 2.04 -9.37 -0.51
CA VAL A 222 2.49 -8.73 0.73
C VAL A 222 1.94 -7.31 0.79
N ASN A 223 1.19 -7.01 1.84
CA ASN A 223 0.60 -5.70 2.07
C ASN A 223 1.34 -4.98 3.18
N LEU A 224 1.88 -3.79 2.89
CA LEU A 224 2.51 -2.89 3.83
C LEU A 224 1.70 -1.60 3.92
N PHE A 225 1.30 -1.19 5.11
CA PHE A 225 0.62 0.10 5.29
C PHE A 225 0.92 0.71 6.66
N GLY A 226 0.81 2.03 6.72
CA GLY A 226 1.04 2.79 7.94
C GLY A 226 -0.12 2.68 8.92
N CYS A 227 0.20 2.58 10.21
CA CYS A 227 -0.77 2.63 11.31
C CYS A 227 -0.47 3.85 12.20
N PRO A 228 -0.85 5.07 11.79
CA PRO A 228 -0.60 6.25 12.59
C PRO A 228 -1.66 6.43 13.68
N LEU A 229 -1.23 6.90 14.84
CA LEU A 229 -2.11 7.61 15.75
C LEU A 229 -2.28 9.05 15.26
N ALA A 230 -3.26 9.79 15.79
CA ALA A 230 -3.48 11.19 15.44
C ALA A 230 -2.21 12.06 15.61
N ALA A 231 -1.39 11.78 16.62
CA ALA A 231 -0.13 12.47 16.87
C ALA A 231 0.97 12.19 15.84
N HIS A 232 0.93 11.05 15.16
CA HIS A 232 1.95 10.65 14.20
C HIS A 232 1.77 11.31 12.82
N VAL A 233 0.59 11.87 12.53
CA VAL A 233 0.32 12.49 11.22
C VAL A 233 0.99 13.86 11.13
N GLY A 234 2.12 13.93 10.42
CA GLY A 234 3.01 15.09 10.43
C GLY A 234 2.48 16.31 9.68
N THR A 235 1.77 16.13 8.57
CA THR A 235 1.32 17.25 7.73
C THR A 235 -0.01 17.83 8.18
N ARG A 236 -0.18 19.17 8.04
CA ARG A 236 -1.48 19.84 8.33
C ARG A 236 -2.62 19.23 7.51
N PHE A 237 -2.38 18.96 6.24
CA PHE A 237 -3.36 18.35 5.36
C PHE A 237 -3.70 16.93 5.80
N GLY A 238 -2.69 16.11 6.08
CA GLY A 238 -2.87 14.75 6.61
C GLY A 238 -3.69 14.73 7.90
N ARG A 239 -3.40 15.63 8.88
CA ARG A 239 -4.16 15.73 10.13
C ARG A 239 -5.63 16.06 9.91
N ILE A 240 -5.93 16.98 8.99
CA ILE A 240 -7.32 17.31 8.63
C ILE A 240 -8.02 16.08 8.05
N ARG A 241 -7.36 15.34 7.16
CA ARG A 241 -7.92 14.13 6.54
C ARG A 241 -8.07 13.01 7.55
N HIS A 242 -7.05 12.73 8.34
CA HIS A 242 -7.11 11.75 9.42
C HIS A 242 -8.31 12.00 10.33
N ARG A 243 -8.47 13.23 10.82
CA ARG A 243 -9.62 13.63 11.66
C ARG A 243 -10.97 13.46 10.95
N GLN A 244 -11.03 13.76 9.65
CA GLN A 244 -12.25 13.58 8.86
C GLN A 244 -12.63 12.12 8.69
N LEU A 245 -11.65 11.23 8.54
CA LEU A 245 -11.86 9.78 8.37
C LEU A 245 -12.08 9.08 9.71
N SER A 246 -11.63 9.64 10.83
CA SER A 246 -11.71 9.03 12.16
C SER A 246 -13.11 8.59 12.57
N ALA A 247 -14.16 9.26 12.09
CA ALA A 247 -15.54 8.83 12.34
C ALA A 247 -15.91 7.50 11.64
N LEU A 248 -15.12 7.06 10.67
CA LEU A 248 -15.34 5.83 9.89
C LEU A 248 -14.44 4.68 10.37
N GLY A 249 -13.40 4.98 11.15
CA GLY A 249 -12.49 3.99 11.71
C GLY A 249 -11.02 4.36 11.60
N PRO A 250 -10.12 3.40 11.93
CA PRO A 250 -8.68 3.53 11.74
C PRO A 250 -8.31 3.91 10.31
N ASN A 251 -7.41 4.90 10.16
CA ASN A 251 -7.02 5.40 8.84
C ASN A 251 -5.59 5.97 8.86
N ASP A 252 -4.95 6.01 7.69
CA ASP A 252 -3.59 6.52 7.50
C ASP A 252 -3.52 8.01 7.10
N GLY A 253 -4.64 8.72 7.16
CA GLY A 253 -4.81 10.10 6.71
C GLY A 253 -5.28 10.24 5.27
N LEU A 254 -5.37 9.15 4.50
CA LEU A 254 -5.91 9.13 3.14
C LEU A 254 -6.92 8.00 2.94
N THR A 255 -6.63 6.79 3.43
CA THR A 255 -7.52 5.63 3.30
C THR A 255 -7.83 4.99 4.65
N LEU A 256 -8.94 4.26 4.74
CA LEU A 256 -9.22 3.43 5.91
C LEU A 256 -8.27 2.23 5.91
N LEU A 257 -7.69 1.87 7.06
CA LEU A 257 -6.72 0.79 7.14
C LEU A 257 -7.29 -0.56 6.67
N ARG A 258 -8.60 -0.77 6.84
CA ARG A 258 -9.29 -1.99 6.37
C ARG A 258 -9.35 -2.10 4.84
N ASP A 259 -9.22 -0.97 4.13
CA ASP A 259 -9.24 -0.88 2.67
C ASP A 259 -7.84 -0.92 2.03
N ALA A 260 -6.77 -0.97 2.84
CA ALA A 260 -5.40 -0.82 2.36
C ALA A 260 -4.72 -2.13 1.92
N PHE A 261 -5.42 -3.26 1.92
CA PHE A 261 -4.83 -4.56 1.63
C PHE A 261 -5.75 -5.50 0.84
N VAL A 262 -5.11 -6.44 0.16
CA VAL A 262 -5.73 -7.51 -0.62
C VAL A 262 -5.71 -8.81 0.18
N GLN A 263 -6.75 -9.61 0.07
CA GLN A 263 -6.84 -10.95 0.68
C GLN A 263 -7.14 -12.03 -0.39
N PRO A 264 -6.60 -13.25 -0.20
CA PRO A 264 -5.61 -13.62 0.80
C PRO A 264 -4.25 -12.96 0.55
N GLY A 265 -3.52 -12.60 1.60
CA GLY A 265 -2.20 -11.98 1.51
C GLY A 265 -1.60 -11.73 2.89
N LEU A 266 -0.28 -11.67 2.95
CA LEU A 266 0.45 -11.33 4.16
C LEU A 266 0.31 -9.83 4.44
N ILE A 267 0.21 -9.43 5.70
CA ILE A 267 0.01 -8.05 6.10
C ILE A 267 1.05 -7.65 7.16
N TYR A 268 1.74 -6.55 6.91
CA TYR A 268 2.61 -5.91 7.88
C TYR A 268 2.20 -4.45 8.10
N PRO A 269 1.68 -4.12 9.28
CA PRO A 269 1.34 -2.75 9.65
C PRO A 269 2.59 -2.04 10.19
N LEU A 270 2.97 -0.89 9.64
CA LEU A 270 4.08 -0.09 10.14
C LEU A 270 3.57 0.94 11.16
N TRP A 271 3.92 0.74 12.43
CA TRP A 271 3.50 1.63 13.51
C TRP A 271 4.03 3.04 13.34
N GLY A 272 3.18 4.04 13.54
CA GLY A 272 3.55 5.44 13.50
C GLY A 272 3.71 6.04 12.10
N ALA A 273 3.73 5.23 11.04
CA ALA A 273 3.78 5.73 9.68
C ALA A 273 2.39 6.18 9.22
N ASP A 274 2.31 7.32 8.53
CA ASP A 274 1.13 7.76 7.79
C ASP A 274 1.13 7.17 6.35
N HIS A 275 0.16 7.59 5.55
CA HIS A 275 0.03 7.13 4.16
C HIS A 275 1.31 7.26 3.33
N TYR A 276 2.16 8.22 3.63
CA TYR A 276 3.37 8.52 2.86
C TYR A 276 4.60 7.74 3.30
N PHE A 277 4.50 6.89 4.33
CA PHE A 277 5.62 6.07 4.83
C PHE A 277 6.89 6.86 5.19
N ARG A 278 6.73 8.08 5.70
CA ARG A 278 7.85 8.96 6.03
C ARG A 278 8.36 8.69 7.44
N THR A 279 9.13 7.61 7.61
CA THR A 279 9.79 7.28 8.87
C THR A 279 11.21 6.79 8.62
N ASP A 280 12.09 6.95 9.60
CA ASP A 280 13.48 6.47 9.54
C ASP A 280 13.56 4.92 9.53
N ALA A 281 12.48 4.24 9.86
CA ALA A 281 12.40 2.78 9.85
C ALA A 281 12.33 2.19 8.42
N VAL A 282 11.94 2.97 7.41
CA VAL A 282 11.67 2.47 6.06
C VAL A 282 12.88 1.84 5.38
N PRO A 283 14.09 2.41 5.41
CA PRO A 283 15.26 1.77 4.77
C PRO A 283 15.55 0.38 5.33
N GLY A 284 15.57 0.23 6.65
CA GLY A 284 15.77 -1.07 7.29
C GLY A 284 14.64 -2.06 7.01
N LEU A 285 13.39 -1.58 6.99
CA LEU A 285 12.23 -2.39 6.61
C LEU A 285 12.36 -2.94 5.19
N LEU A 286 12.75 -2.11 4.23
CA LEU A 286 12.91 -2.53 2.83
C LEU A 286 14.03 -3.57 2.66
N SER A 287 15.16 -3.42 3.37
CA SER A 287 16.23 -4.41 3.38
C SER A 287 15.73 -5.77 3.90
N ARG A 288 15.04 -5.79 5.04
CA ARG A 288 14.47 -7.01 5.62
C ARG A 288 13.39 -7.63 4.73
N LEU A 289 12.58 -6.80 4.05
CA LEU A 289 11.61 -7.28 3.08
C LEU A 289 12.29 -8.01 1.92
N ILE A 290 13.37 -7.47 1.37
CA ILE A 290 14.13 -8.14 0.30
C ILE A 290 14.67 -9.49 0.80
N THR A 291 15.23 -9.54 2.00
CA THR A 291 15.67 -10.80 2.63
C THR A 291 14.52 -11.80 2.76
N PHE A 292 13.36 -11.35 3.21
CA PHE A 292 12.15 -12.19 3.29
C PHE A 292 11.73 -12.73 1.91
N LEU A 293 11.73 -11.89 0.89
CA LEU A 293 11.37 -12.28 -0.48
C LEU A 293 12.35 -13.30 -1.07
N VAL A 294 13.64 -13.22 -0.71
CA VAL A 294 14.64 -14.24 -1.05
C VAL A 294 14.34 -15.55 -0.33
N ALA A 295 14.03 -15.50 0.96
CA ALA A 295 13.67 -16.69 1.74
C ALA A 295 12.37 -17.38 1.27
N LYS A 296 11.52 -16.65 0.55
CA LYS A 296 10.28 -17.16 -0.08
C LYS A 296 10.43 -17.52 -1.56
N ASP A 297 11.65 -17.62 -2.08
CA ASP A 297 11.95 -17.90 -3.48
C ASP A 297 11.33 -16.92 -4.48
N CYS A 298 10.90 -15.74 -4.01
CA CYS A 298 10.40 -14.67 -4.87
C CYS A 298 11.53 -13.91 -5.57
N LEU A 299 12.73 -13.95 -4.99
CA LEU A 299 14.00 -13.47 -5.52
C LEU A 299 15.05 -14.56 -5.25
N ARG A 300 16.13 -14.60 -6.03
CA ARG A 300 17.21 -15.57 -5.84
C ARG A 300 18.32 -14.96 -4.99
N ALA A 301 18.92 -15.75 -4.10
CA ALA A 301 20.14 -15.34 -3.43
C ALA A 301 21.27 -15.18 -4.47
N ALA A 302 22.08 -14.14 -4.37
CA ALA A 302 23.28 -14.02 -5.17
C ALA A 302 24.28 -15.13 -4.73
N ALA A 303 24.97 -15.74 -5.69
CA ALA A 303 26.05 -16.66 -5.37
C ALA A 303 27.12 -15.88 -4.58
N ARG A 304 27.52 -16.39 -3.40
CA ARG A 304 28.66 -15.81 -2.69
C ARG A 304 29.90 -15.95 -3.58
N VAL A 305 30.44 -14.83 -4.02
CA VAL A 305 31.77 -14.82 -4.64
C VAL A 305 32.72 -15.23 -3.51
N ARG A 306 33.32 -16.44 -3.63
CA ARG A 306 34.34 -16.95 -2.73
C ARG A 306 35.66 -16.20 -2.98
#